data_64f69ff3b4dec9b5d42ef419e5e828bf
#
_entry.id   64f69ff3b4dec9b5d42ef419e5e828bf
#
_cell.length_a   1.000
_cell.length_b   1.000
_cell.length_c   1.000
_cell.angle_alpha   90.00
_cell.angle_beta   90.00
_cell.angle_gamma   90.00
#
_symmetry.space_group_name_H-M   'P 1'
#
loop_
_entity.id
_entity.type
_entity.pdbx_description
1 polymer ?
#
loop_
_entity_poly.entity_id
_entity_poly.type
_entity_poly.pdbx_seq_one_letter_code
_entity_poly.pdbx_strand_id
1 'polypeptide(L)'
;MKFKLVSPFQPGGDQPQAIKKLSEGVKKDLQHQVLLGVTGSGKTFTIASVVKELNMPTLVISPNKILAAQLYQEFKSFFPENAINYFVSYYDYYQPEAYLPVDKTYIQKDARINSEIDKLRHAAIQNLFTRKDSLIIASVSCIYGIGSPDNYKKARLELKVGSMINNRDLARHLSLLQYVRCQKKKTTPGEYVLNTNRLSSGQVIIHLVTDSKVEIEMSCKKIIAIKVAGKDKKGVDIYPAKFWVTPQHQFNLALRNIKSEMEERVEELQSANKFEEAERLEKRTMFDIEMLKKQGYVNGVENYSRHFDFRQPGEPALTLLDYFPKPFLLIVDESHIAIPQLRAMEAGDSKRKDSLIAHGYRLPSAIDNRPLRFEEFEEKIGQTIYVSATPGDYELEKVRVTGQIVEQMVRPTGILDPKISIRPAQTQVRDLLKEIKKCVAKDERVLALTLTKRSAEDLTEYLLDQGIKAAYLHSEIKTLKRPEVLASLRRGDIDVVVGINLLREGLDLPEVSLVAILDADREGFLRNYRGLIQMAGRAARSTKGQVILYADLLTNSIKQTLDETNRRRQAQMRFNKKRGVTPQELNKPIMVSNFNVD
;
A
#
# COMPACT_ATOMS: atom_id res chain seq x y z
N MET A 1 -5.81 23.57 9.65
CA MET A 1 -4.34 23.73 9.44
C MET A 1 -4.08 23.67 7.95
N LYS A 2 -3.01 24.31 7.47
CA LYS A 2 -2.60 24.27 6.06
C LYS A 2 -1.38 23.37 5.91
N PHE A 3 -1.22 22.76 4.74
CA PHE A 3 0.00 22.02 4.43
C PHE A 3 1.20 22.97 4.33
N LYS A 4 2.24 22.69 5.12
CA LYS A 4 3.47 23.47 5.18
C LYS A 4 4.64 22.66 4.65
N LEU A 5 4.97 22.88 3.38
CA LEU A 5 6.07 22.17 2.71
C LEU A 5 7.42 22.70 3.23
N VAL A 6 8.24 21.79 3.73
CA VAL A 6 9.64 22.03 4.12
C VAL A 6 10.52 21.23 3.17
N SER A 7 11.41 21.90 2.46
CA SER A 7 12.32 21.24 1.53
C SER A 7 13.60 22.04 1.37
N PRO A 8 14.78 21.39 1.29
CA PRO A 8 16.02 22.05 0.92
C PRO A 8 16.08 22.38 -0.58
N PHE A 9 15.12 21.86 -1.38
CA PHE A 9 15.08 22.03 -2.82
C PHE A 9 14.05 23.07 -3.23
N GLN A 10 14.35 23.80 -4.30
CA GLN A 10 13.41 24.63 -5.04
C GLN A 10 12.96 23.89 -6.30
N PRO A 11 11.73 24.12 -6.80
CA PRO A 11 11.28 23.53 -8.05
C PRO A 11 12.20 23.86 -9.21
N GLY A 12 12.74 22.83 -9.89
CA GLY A 12 13.66 22.95 -11.00
C GLY A 12 13.18 22.20 -12.26
N GLY A 13 13.80 22.45 -13.39
CA GLY A 13 13.44 21.79 -14.65
C GLY A 13 12.02 22.10 -15.09
N ASP A 14 11.23 21.04 -15.32
CA ASP A 14 9.81 21.12 -15.71
C ASP A 14 8.86 21.22 -14.50
N GLN A 15 9.38 21.04 -13.28
CA GLN A 15 8.56 21.00 -12.06
C GLN A 15 7.70 22.25 -11.86
N PRO A 16 8.21 23.51 -12.01
CA PRO A 16 7.36 24.69 -11.82
C PRO A 16 6.15 24.72 -12.73
N GLN A 17 6.33 24.34 -14.00
CA GLN A 17 5.24 24.29 -14.97
C GLN A 17 4.28 23.14 -14.68
N ALA A 18 4.80 21.97 -14.28
CA ALA A 18 4.00 20.81 -13.90
C ALA A 18 3.12 21.09 -12.67
N ILE A 19 3.69 21.69 -11.62
CA ILE A 19 2.95 22.11 -10.42
C ILE A 19 1.82 23.05 -10.81
N LYS A 20 2.11 24.09 -11.57
CA LYS A 20 1.12 25.07 -12.00
C LYS A 20 -0.02 24.43 -12.79
N LYS A 21 0.30 23.63 -13.83
CA LYS A 21 -0.71 22.98 -14.68
C LYS A 21 -1.60 22.02 -13.90
N LEU A 22 -1.00 21.18 -13.05
CA LEU A 22 -1.76 20.22 -12.24
C LEU A 22 -2.67 20.94 -11.24
N SER A 23 -2.17 21.96 -10.54
CA SER A 23 -2.96 22.74 -9.58
C SER A 23 -4.09 23.51 -10.26
N GLU A 24 -3.82 24.13 -11.41
CA GLU A 24 -4.86 24.81 -12.22
C GLU A 24 -5.90 23.81 -12.75
N GLY A 25 -5.49 22.60 -13.14
CA GLY A 25 -6.38 21.55 -13.57
C GLY A 25 -7.38 21.14 -12.48
N VAL A 26 -6.88 20.95 -11.24
CA VAL A 26 -7.77 20.67 -10.08
C VAL A 26 -8.71 21.86 -9.83
N LYS A 27 -8.24 23.09 -9.85
CA LYS A 27 -9.06 24.30 -9.67
C LYS A 27 -10.11 24.51 -10.78
N LYS A 28 -9.90 23.93 -11.96
CA LYS A 28 -10.84 23.92 -13.10
C LYS A 28 -11.70 22.65 -13.16
N ASP A 29 -11.75 21.88 -12.08
CA ASP A 29 -12.53 20.66 -11.94
C ASP A 29 -12.22 19.57 -12.98
N LEU A 30 -10.98 19.51 -13.51
CA LEU A 30 -10.57 18.40 -14.33
C LEU A 30 -10.57 17.11 -13.50
N GLN A 31 -11.36 16.14 -13.93
CA GLN A 31 -11.54 14.88 -13.18
C GLN A 31 -10.28 14.01 -13.22
N HIS A 32 -9.57 13.99 -14.36
CA HIS A 32 -8.43 13.13 -14.56
C HIS A 32 -7.24 13.91 -15.11
N GLN A 33 -6.07 13.71 -14.52
CA GLN A 33 -4.82 14.31 -14.97
C GLN A 33 -3.71 13.27 -14.92
N VAL A 34 -2.80 13.29 -15.90
CA VAL A 34 -1.62 12.44 -15.91
C VAL A 34 -0.38 13.30 -15.72
N LEU A 35 0.42 12.99 -14.69
CA LEU A 35 1.81 13.45 -14.60
C LEU A 35 2.72 12.40 -15.25
N LEU A 36 3.08 12.62 -16.51
CA LEU A 36 4.06 11.81 -17.23
C LEU A 36 5.45 12.30 -16.84
N GLY A 37 6.04 11.64 -15.84
CA GLY A 37 7.33 12.07 -15.31
C GLY A 37 8.39 10.97 -15.38
N VAL A 38 9.54 11.28 -16.02
CA VAL A 38 10.64 10.32 -16.11
C VAL A 38 11.20 9.93 -14.72
N THR A 39 11.83 8.77 -14.63
CA THR A 39 12.51 8.35 -13.41
C THR A 39 13.56 9.38 -13.00
N GLY A 40 13.58 9.77 -11.73
CA GLY A 40 14.53 10.77 -11.20
C GLY A 40 14.18 12.23 -11.50
N SER A 41 13.02 12.54 -12.12
CA SER A 41 12.58 13.93 -12.31
C SER A 41 12.02 14.62 -11.07
N GLY A 42 11.89 13.91 -9.94
CA GLY A 42 11.36 14.45 -8.69
C GLY A 42 9.84 14.54 -8.65
N LYS A 43 9.13 13.54 -9.21
CA LYS A 43 7.66 13.46 -9.22
C LYS A 43 7.05 13.63 -7.83
N THR A 44 7.63 12.98 -6.80
CA THR A 44 7.13 13.08 -5.40
C THR A 44 7.16 14.52 -4.90
N PHE A 45 8.24 15.26 -5.19
CA PHE A 45 8.34 16.68 -4.81
C PHE A 45 7.33 17.56 -5.56
N THR A 46 7.10 17.28 -6.85
CA THR A 46 6.07 17.97 -7.65
C THR A 46 4.68 17.75 -7.03
N ILE A 47 4.35 16.51 -6.69
CA ILE A 47 3.07 16.18 -6.05
C ILE A 47 2.95 16.81 -4.67
N ALA A 48 4.00 16.77 -3.85
CA ALA A 48 4.01 17.46 -2.56
C ALA A 48 3.74 18.97 -2.71
N SER A 49 4.32 19.60 -3.73
CA SER A 49 4.09 21.01 -4.04
C SER A 49 2.63 21.27 -4.48
N VAL A 50 2.03 20.38 -5.27
CA VAL A 50 0.60 20.45 -5.65
C VAL A 50 -0.30 20.32 -4.42
N VAL A 51 -0.03 19.36 -3.53
CA VAL A 51 -0.77 19.18 -2.26
C VAL A 51 -0.70 20.44 -1.40
N LYS A 52 0.49 21.05 -1.26
CA LYS A 52 0.66 22.33 -0.55
C LYS A 52 -0.21 23.44 -1.16
N GLU A 53 -0.21 23.56 -2.49
CA GLU A 53 -0.92 24.63 -3.20
C GLU A 53 -2.45 24.46 -3.09
N LEU A 54 -2.95 23.25 -3.23
CA LEU A 54 -4.37 22.94 -3.17
C LEU A 54 -4.92 22.90 -1.74
N ASN A 55 -4.11 22.49 -0.79
CA ASN A 55 -4.47 22.38 0.62
C ASN A 55 -5.75 21.53 0.87
N MET A 56 -5.85 20.40 0.17
CA MET A 56 -6.96 19.46 0.25
C MET A 56 -6.54 18.16 0.95
N PRO A 57 -7.44 17.48 1.67
CA PRO A 57 -7.19 16.10 2.11
C PRO A 57 -6.80 15.24 0.90
N THR A 58 -5.76 14.45 1.06
CA THR A 58 -5.17 13.74 -0.08
C THR A 58 -4.98 12.26 0.22
N LEU A 59 -5.41 11.40 -0.70
CA LEU A 59 -5.10 9.97 -0.71
C LEU A 59 -4.08 9.68 -1.80
N VAL A 60 -2.97 9.04 -1.43
CA VAL A 60 -1.95 8.54 -2.37
C VAL A 60 -2.02 7.02 -2.38
N ILE A 61 -2.36 6.42 -3.51
CA ILE A 61 -2.37 4.96 -3.69
C ILE A 61 -1.07 4.53 -4.38
N SER A 62 -0.38 3.58 -3.78
CA SER A 62 0.84 2.96 -4.30
C SER A 62 0.63 1.46 -4.55
N PRO A 63 1.28 0.85 -5.56
CA PRO A 63 1.02 -0.55 -5.93
C PRO A 63 1.45 -1.58 -4.88
N ASN A 64 2.38 -1.24 -3.99
CA ASN A 64 2.85 -2.17 -2.95
C ASN A 64 3.29 -1.46 -1.67
N LYS A 65 3.48 -2.25 -0.59
CA LYS A 65 3.85 -1.75 0.74
C LYS A 65 5.21 -1.04 0.77
N ILE A 66 6.19 -1.52 0.01
CA ILE A 66 7.57 -0.99 0.01
C ILE A 66 7.58 0.41 -0.58
N LEU A 67 6.95 0.58 -1.75
CA LEU A 67 6.78 1.89 -2.38
C LEU A 67 5.95 2.84 -1.52
N ALA A 68 4.87 2.34 -0.92
CA ALA A 68 4.06 3.14 0.01
C ALA A 68 4.88 3.60 1.23
N ALA A 69 5.74 2.74 1.79
CA ALA A 69 6.63 3.10 2.90
C ALA A 69 7.66 4.17 2.50
N GLN A 70 8.26 4.04 1.31
CA GLN A 70 9.16 5.04 0.78
C GLN A 70 8.48 6.39 0.60
N LEU A 71 7.30 6.41 -0.04
CA LEU A 71 6.51 7.64 -0.21
C LEU A 71 6.12 8.25 1.14
N TYR A 72 5.72 7.42 2.11
CA TYR A 72 5.40 7.89 3.45
C TYR A 72 6.57 8.63 4.09
N GLN A 73 7.78 8.08 4.02
CA GLN A 73 8.99 8.74 4.54
C GLN A 73 9.30 10.04 3.80
N GLU A 74 9.22 10.04 2.46
CA GLU A 74 9.45 11.24 1.64
C GLU A 74 8.42 12.33 1.99
N PHE A 75 7.12 12.02 2.01
CA PHE A 75 6.08 12.99 2.37
C PHE A 75 6.19 13.48 3.82
N LYS A 76 6.57 12.61 4.75
CA LYS A 76 6.80 12.99 6.14
C LYS A 76 7.97 13.95 6.28
N SER A 77 9.03 13.80 5.48
CA SER A 77 10.14 14.75 5.44
C SER A 77 9.72 16.11 4.84
N PHE A 78 8.84 16.09 3.82
CA PHE A 78 8.31 17.32 3.22
C PHE A 78 7.27 18.03 4.09
N PHE A 79 6.56 17.33 4.93
CA PHE A 79 5.48 17.85 5.77
C PHE A 79 5.61 17.42 7.23
N PRO A 80 6.67 17.83 7.94
CA PRO A 80 6.97 17.38 9.30
C PRO A 80 5.90 17.80 10.34
N GLU A 81 5.16 18.89 10.09
CA GLU A 81 4.13 19.42 11.01
C GLU A 81 2.71 18.94 10.67
N ASN A 82 2.50 18.33 9.48
CA ASN A 82 1.19 17.92 9.00
C ASN A 82 0.89 16.44 9.30
N ALA A 83 -0.36 16.05 9.18
CA ALA A 83 -0.80 14.68 9.39
C ALA A 83 -0.50 13.81 8.18
N ILE A 84 0.73 13.30 8.09
CA ILE A 84 1.12 12.31 7.10
C ILE A 84 0.92 10.93 7.69
N ASN A 85 0.12 10.10 7.02
CA ASN A 85 -0.35 8.83 7.55
C ASN A 85 -0.03 7.68 6.61
N TYR A 86 0.10 6.47 7.19
CA TYR A 86 0.40 5.24 6.46
C TYR A 86 -0.73 4.23 6.63
N PHE A 87 -1.28 3.74 5.52
CA PHE A 87 -2.43 2.84 5.53
C PHE A 87 -2.26 1.71 4.51
N VAL A 88 -1.65 0.62 4.93
CA VAL A 88 -1.45 -0.57 4.08
C VAL A 88 -2.05 -1.81 4.75
N SER A 89 -2.02 -2.95 4.07
CA SER A 89 -2.41 -4.21 4.70
C SER A 89 -1.54 -4.48 5.94
N TYR A 90 -2.17 -4.75 7.08
CA TYR A 90 -1.52 -4.96 8.37
C TYR A 90 -1.03 -6.40 8.60
N TYR A 91 -1.10 -7.26 7.58
CA TYR A 91 -0.59 -8.62 7.66
C TYR A 91 0.89 -8.68 7.22
N ASP A 92 1.77 -9.25 8.05
CA ASP A 92 3.13 -9.62 7.66
C ASP A 92 3.13 -10.87 6.79
N TYR A 93 2.25 -11.80 7.18
CA TYR A 93 1.94 -13.00 6.42
C TYR A 93 0.42 -13.11 6.28
N TYR A 94 -0.03 -13.49 5.10
CA TYR A 94 -1.45 -13.69 4.82
C TYR A 94 -1.65 -14.84 3.84
N GLN A 95 -2.21 -15.92 4.33
CA GLN A 95 -2.73 -17.02 3.53
C GLN A 95 -4.26 -16.97 3.61
N PRO A 96 -4.95 -16.63 2.52
CA PRO A 96 -6.40 -16.61 2.51
C PRO A 96 -6.96 -18.02 2.66
N GLU A 97 -8.12 -18.13 3.31
CA GLU A 97 -8.91 -19.36 3.30
C GLU A 97 -9.29 -19.73 1.87
N ALA A 98 -9.11 -20.99 1.49
CA ALA A 98 -9.43 -21.47 0.16
C ALA A 98 -9.85 -22.94 0.19
N TYR A 99 -10.62 -23.37 -0.80
CA TYR A 99 -10.90 -24.77 -1.06
C TYR A 99 -10.55 -25.11 -2.50
N LEU A 100 -9.74 -26.14 -2.67
CA LEU A 100 -9.30 -26.65 -3.97
C LEU A 100 -10.10 -27.92 -4.29
N PRO A 101 -11.14 -27.85 -5.17
CA PRO A 101 -12.04 -28.97 -5.41
C PRO A 101 -11.34 -30.19 -6.04
N VAL A 102 -10.32 -29.97 -6.88
CA VAL A 102 -9.58 -31.05 -7.56
C VAL A 102 -8.90 -31.97 -6.55
N ASP A 103 -8.21 -31.38 -5.56
CA ASP A 103 -7.45 -32.12 -4.55
C ASP A 103 -8.26 -32.36 -3.26
N LYS A 104 -9.52 -31.90 -3.23
CA LYS A 104 -10.38 -31.88 -2.02
C LYS A 104 -9.67 -31.27 -0.80
N THR A 105 -8.79 -30.30 -1.02
CA THR A 105 -7.94 -29.73 0.02
C THR A 105 -8.53 -28.41 0.51
N TYR A 106 -8.80 -28.33 1.82
CA TYR A 106 -9.18 -27.10 2.50
C TYR A 106 -7.93 -26.43 3.07
N ILE A 107 -7.71 -25.19 2.70
CA ILE A 107 -6.63 -24.33 3.20
C ILE A 107 -7.24 -23.38 4.24
N GLN A 108 -6.84 -23.54 5.48
CA GLN A 108 -7.27 -22.65 6.55
C GLN A 108 -6.63 -21.27 6.41
N LYS A 109 -7.39 -20.22 6.74
CA LYS A 109 -6.83 -18.88 6.84
C LYS A 109 -5.69 -18.84 7.88
N ASP A 110 -4.52 -18.41 7.46
CA ASP A 110 -3.39 -18.11 8.34
C ASP A 110 -2.94 -16.67 8.11
N ALA A 111 -2.83 -15.91 9.20
CA ALA A 111 -2.50 -14.49 9.13
C ALA A 111 -1.75 -14.03 10.38
N ARG A 112 -0.63 -13.35 10.16
CA ARG A 112 0.12 -12.69 11.23
C ARG A 112 -0.06 -11.17 11.10
N ILE A 113 -0.61 -10.56 12.15
CA ILE A 113 -0.86 -9.12 12.20
C ILE A 113 0.39 -8.40 12.69
N ASN A 114 0.78 -7.34 11.97
CA ASN A 114 1.80 -6.40 12.39
C ASN A 114 1.16 -5.29 13.25
N SER A 115 1.47 -5.28 14.53
CA SER A 115 0.90 -4.33 15.49
C SER A 115 1.30 -2.88 15.20
N GLU A 116 2.50 -2.63 14.65
CA GLU A 116 2.96 -1.28 14.31
C GLU A 116 2.16 -0.71 13.12
N ILE A 117 1.92 -1.53 12.09
CA ILE A 117 1.09 -1.12 10.94
C ILE A 117 -0.36 -0.89 11.40
N ASP A 118 -0.89 -1.73 12.29
CA ASP A 118 -2.27 -1.56 12.80
C ASP A 118 -2.44 -0.24 13.55
N LYS A 119 -1.47 0.14 14.41
CA LYS A 119 -1.41 1.46 15.06
C LYS A 119 -1.45 2.61 14.05
N LEU A 120 -0.63 2.52 12.99
CA LEU A 120 -0.57 3.55 11.96
C LEU A 120 -1.89 3.68 11.19
N ARG A 121 -2.60 2.57 10.96
CA ARG A 121 -3.93 2.57 10.34
C ARG A 121 -4.96 3.27 11.22
N HIS A 122 -4.98 2.97 12.52
CA HIS A 122 -5.86 3.66 13.47
C HIS A 122 -5.54 5.15 13.55
N ALA A 123 -4.27 5.53 13.60
CA ALA A 123 -3.85 6.93 13.58
C ALA A 123 -4.30 7.65 12.28
N ALA A 124 -4.20 6.99 11.13
CA ALA A 124 -4.65 7.53 9.85
C ALA A 124 -6.14 7.89 9.87
N ILE A 125 -6.98 6.97 10.34
CA ILE A 125 -8.43 7.18 10.43
C ILE A 125 -8.78 8.29 11.44
N GLN A 126 -8.16 8.30 12.61
CA GLN A 126 -8.41 9.33 13.62
C GLN A 126 -7.99 10.71 13.14
N ASN A 127 -6.87 10.81 12.40
CA ASN A 127 -6.43 12.06 11.80
C ASN A 127 -7.40 12.57 10.72
N LEU A 128 -8.05 11.70 9.94
CA LEU A 128 -9.08 12.14 8.98
C LEU A 128 -10.26 12.82 9.67
N PHE A 129 -10.64 12.37 10.88
CA PHE A 129 -11.74 12.99 11.63
C PHE A 129 -11.36 14.28 12.37
N THR A 130 -10.08 14.44 12.71
CA THR A 130 -9.63 15.51 13.61
C THR A 130 -8.83 16.60 12.90
N ARG A 131 -8.28 16.34 11.71
CA ARG A 131 -7.37 17.23 10.98
C ARG A 131 -7.79 17.41 9.53
N LYS A 132 -7.77 18.66 9.06
CA LYS A 132 -8.03 18.99 7.65
C LYS A 132 -6.79 18.86 6.76
N ASP A 133 -5.60 18.87 7.34
CA ASP A 133 -4.30 18.74 6.69
C ASP A 133 -3.80 17.29 6.73
N SER A 134 -4.69 16.35 6.40
CA SER A 134 -4.40 14.91 6.41
C SER A 134 -4.06 14.41 5.01
N LEU A 135 -2.91 13.74 4.90
CA LEU A 135 -2.49 13.01 3.71
C LEU A 135 -2.24 11.56 4.11
N ILE A 136 -2.88 10.62 3.40
CA ILE A 136 -2.72 9.19 3.63
C ILE A 136 -2.01 8.56 2.43
N ILE A 137 -0.93 7.82 2.71
CA ILE A 137 -0.29 6.94 1.74
C ILE A 137 -0.79 5.53 1.99
N ALA A 138 -1.46 4.95 1.00
CA ALA A 138 -2.06 3.63 1.06
C ALA A 138 -1.51 2.70 -0.03
N SER A 139 -1.58 1.39 0.21
CA SER A 139 -1.45 0.41 -0.87
C SER A 139 -2.82 0.14 -1.51
N VAL A 140 -2.84 -0.56 -2.64
CA VAL A 140 -4.09 -0.97 -3.31
C VAL A 140 -5.08 -1.72 -2.39
N SER A 141 -4.61 -2.23 -1.24
CA SER A 141 -5.47 -2.84 -0.22
C SER A 141 -6.48 -1.88 0.43
N CYS A 142 -6.40 -0.58 0.16
CA CYS A 142 -7.34 0.43 0.68
C CYS A 142 -8.77 0.27 0.16
N ILE A 143 -8.99 -0.52 -0.90
CA ILE A 143 -10.32 -0.85 -1.44
C ILE A 143 -11.01 -2.02 -0.74
N TYR A 144 -10.37 -2.64 0.27
CA TYR A 144 -11.05 -3.62 1.14
C TYR A 144 -11.87 -2.93 2.23
N GLY A 145 -12.96 -3.59 2.63
CA GLY A 145 -13.82 -3.11 3.69
C GLY A 145 -13.12 -3.01 5.04
N ILE A 146 -13.35 -1.91 5.75
CA ILE A 146 -12.80 -1.65 7.09
C ILE A 146 -13.89 -1.29 8.12
N GLY A 147 -15.18 -1.34 7.73
CA GLY A 147 -16.31 -0.99 8.59
C GLY A 147 -16.84 0.43 8.37
N SER A 148 -17.92 0.77 9.08
CA SER A 148 -18.64 2.04 8.91
C SER A 148 -17.90 3.21 9.56
N PRO A 149 -17.57 4.30 8.80
CA PRO A 149 -17.00 5.52 9.36
C PRO A 149 -17.93 6.18 10.41
N ASP A 150 -19.24 6.14 10.18
CA ASP A 150 -20.23 6.70 11.10
C ASP A 150 -20.28 5.94 12.43
N ASN A 151 -20.30 4.61 12.38
CA ASN A 151 -20.28 3.78 13.58
C ASN A 151 -18.96 3.97 14.36
N TYR A 152 -17.83 4.00 13.68
CA TYR A 152 -16.53 4.23 14.31
C TYR A 152 -16.45 5.61 14.97
N LYS A 153 -16.94 6.65 14.32
CA LYS A 153 -16.97 8.02 14.85
C LYS A 153 -17.97 8.18 16.01
N LYS A 154 -19.18 7.62 15.88
CA LYS A 154 -20.23 7.70 16.91
C LYS A 154 -19.89 6.91 18.18
N ALA A 155 -19.14 5.81 18.04
CA ALA A 155 -18.73 4.99 19.18
C ALA A 155 -17.68 5.68 20.06
N ARG A 156 -17.07 6.77 19.62
CA ARG A 156 -16.05 7.54 20.36
C ARG A 156 -16.54 7.89 21.78
N LEU A 157 -15.70 7.60 22.78
CA LEU A 157 -15.92 8.02 24.16
C LEU A 157 -15.18 9.33 24.45
N GLU A 158 -15.92 10.40 24.65
CA GLU A 158 -15.37 11.69 25.04
C GLU A 158 -15.31 11.81 26.56
N LEU A 159 -14.11 12.00 27.12
CA LEU A 159 -13.88 12.20 28.55
C LEU A 159 -13.30 13.60 28.80
N LYS A 160 -13.85 14.30 29.81
CA LYS A 160 -13.40 15.63 30.23
C LYS A 160 -13.15 15.67 31.73
N VAL A 161 -12.17 16.45 32.16
CA VAL A 161 -11.98 16.75 33.58
C VAL A 161 -13.25 17.40 34.12
N GLY A 162 -13.75 16.89 35.22
CA GLY A 162 -15.02 17.32 35.82
C GLY A 162 -16.23 16.46 35.44
N SER A 163 -16.15 15.62 34.40
CA SER A 163 -17.26 14.73 34.02
C SER A 163 -17.53 13.69 35.08
N MET A 164 -18.83 13.35 35.24
CA MET A 164 -19.28 12.31 36.17
C MET A 164 -19.36 10.96 35.43
N ILE A 165 -18.56 10.02 35.86
CA ILE A 165 -18.57 8.64 35.39
C ILE A 165 -18.05 7.73 36.52
N ASN A 166 -18.66 6.59 36.73
CA ASN A 166 -18.12 5.61 37.65
C ASN A 166 -17.24 4.58 36.94
N ASN A 167 -16.44 3.85 37.73
CA ASN A 167 -15.50 2.85 37.19
C ASN A 167 -16.19 1.72 36.43
N ARG A 168 -17.42 1.34 36.80
CA ARG A 168 -18.19 0.28 36.14
C ARG A 168 -18.68 0.74 34.76
N ASP A 169 -19.20 1.97 34.69
CA ASP A 169 -19.67 2.53 33.41
C ASP A 169 -18.51 2.81 32.48
N LEU A 170 -17.37 3.33 32.98
CA LEU A 170 -16.17 3.50 32.18
C LEU A 170 -15.66 2.16 31.62
N ALA A 171 -15.58 1.12 32.46
CA ALA A 171 -15.19 -0.21 32.02
C ALA A 171 -16.15 -0.79 30.97
N ARG A 172 -17.47 -0.57 31.16
CA ARG A 172 -18.49 -0.98 30.18
C ARG A 172 -18.31 -0.26 28.85
N HIS A 173 -18.08 1.05 28.84
CA HIS A 173 -17.83 1.80 27.62
C HIS A 173 -16.54 1.35 26.93
N LEU A 174 -15.45 1.12 27.67
CA LEU A 174 -14.21 0.60 27.11
C LEU A 174 -14.40 -0.78 26.48
N SER A 175 -15.17 -1.66 27.12
CA SER A 175 -15.50 -2.97 26.55
C SER A 175 -16.33 -2.86 25.27
N LEU A 176 -17.28 -1.91 25.19
CA LEU A 176 -18.04 -1.61 23.96
C LEU A 176 -17.13 -1.06 22.84
N LEU A 177 -16.07 -0.34 23.21
CA LEU A 177 -15.01 0.09 22.29
C LEU A 177 -14.00 -1.02 21.98
N GLN A 178 -14.25 -2.24 22.45
CA GLN A 178 -13.41 -3.43 22.23
C GLN A 178 -12.00 -3.34 22.85
N TYR A 179 -11.82 -2.52 23.89
CA TYR A 179 -10.63 -2.57 24.73
C TYR A 179 -10.69 -3.75 25.70
N VAL A 180 -9.55 -4.42 25.88
CA VAL A 180 -9.44 -5.59 26.74
C VAL A 180 -8.95 -5.18 28.13
N ARG A 181 -9.65 -5.63 29.18
CA ARG A 181 -9.19 -5.40 30.55
C ARG A 181 -8.01 -6.31 30.88
N CYS A 182 -6.91 -5.72 31.33
CA CYS A 182 -5.70 -6.41 31.73
C CYS A 182 -5.47 -6.27 33.24
N GLN A 183 -4.90 -7.31 33.86
CA GLN A 183 -4.48 -7.28 35.26
C GLN A 183 -2.97 -6.99 35.42
N LYS A 184 -2.22 -6.98 34.35
CA LYS A 184 -0.77 -6.74 34.33
C LYS A 184 -0.46 -5.26 34.52
N LYS A 185 0.65 -4.94 35.23
CA LYS A 185 1.14 -3.55 35.36
C LYS A 185 1.51 -2.90 34.02
N LYS A 186 1.87 -3.68 33.00
CA LYS A 186 2.26 -3.20 31.69
C LYS A 186 1.17 -3.56 30.68
N THR A 187 0.53 -2.54 30.12
CA THR A 187 -0.49 -2.67 29.07
C THR A 187 0.13 -2.63 27.68
N THR A 188 -0.55 -3.27 26.71
CA THR A 188 -0.29 -3.14 25.27
C THR A 188 -1.40 -2.32 24.60
N PRO A 189 -1.20 -1.79 23.36
CA PRO A 189 -2.24 -1.04 22.66
C PRO A 189 -3.56 -1.81 22.56
N GLY A 190 -4.68 -1.15 22.87
CA GLY A 190 -6.00 -1.78 22.94
C GLY A 190 -6.35 -2.41 24.30
N GLU A 191 -5.49 -2.24 25.30
CA GLU A 191 -5.75 -2.74 26.67
C GLU A 191 -5.96 -1.61 27.67
N TYR A 192 -6.62 -1.92 28.77
CA TYR A 192 -6.73 -1.01 29.90
C TYR A 192 -6.59 -1.72 31.25
N VAL A 193 -6.11 -1.00 32.24
CA VAL A 193 -6.03 -1.43 33.65
C VAL A 193 -6.88 -0.50 34.50
N LEU A 194 -7.58 -1.09 35.44
CA LEU A 194 -8.42 -0.39 36.39
C LEU A 194 -7.90 -0.69 37.80
N ASN A 195 -7.19 0.27 38.37
CA ASN A 195 -6.66 0.22 39.72
C ASN A 195 -7.65 0.92 40.66
N THR A 196 -8.48 0.17 41.37
CA THR A 196 -9.47 0.71 42.26
C THR A 196 -9.24 0.22 43.70
N ASN A 197 -9.08 1.14 44.64
CA ASN A 197 -9.07 0.81 46.04
C ASN A 197 -10.51 0.79 46.64
N ARG A 198 -11.48 1.43 45.98
CA ARG A 198 -12.93 1.46 46.29
C ARG A 198 -13.75 1.77 45.04
N LEU A 199 -15.03 1.45 45.03
CA LEU A 199 -15.96 1.64 43.88
C LEU A 199 -16.09 3.08 43.36
N SER A 200 -15.69 4.09 44.13
CA SER A 200 -15.87 5.51 43.79
C SER A 200 -14.58 6.29 43.50
N SER A 201 -13.41 5.72 43.76
CA SER A 201 -12.12 6.36 43.49
C SER A 201 -11.14 5.35 42.90
N GLY A 202 -10.24 5.82 42.06
CA GLY A 202 -9.24 4.96 41.45
C GLY A 202 -8.49 5.63 40.31
N GLN A 203 -7.52 4.91 39.78
CA GLN A 203 -6.78 5.27 38.57
C GLN A 203 -7.10 4.29 37.47
N VAL A 204 -7.41 4.80 36.29
CA VAL A 204 -7.59 4.00 35.08
C VAL A 204 -6.47 4.35 34.10
N ILE A 205 -5.78 3.34 33.63
CA ILE A 205 -4.73 3.49 32.59
C ILE A 205 -5.25 2.80 31.34
N ILE A 206 -5.37 3.56 30.26
CA ILE A 206 -5.82 3.07 28.96
C ILE A 206 -4.65 3.20 27.98
N HIS A 207 -4.27 2.11 27.34
CA HIS A 207 -3.30 2.13 26.26
C HIS A 207 -4.05 2.23 24.93
N LEU A 208 -4.07 3.42 24.34
CA LEU A 208 -4.74 3.65 23.07
C LEU A 208 -4.12 2.81 21.97
N VAL A 209 -4.93 2.44 20.99
CA VAL A 209 -4.47 1.70 19.80
C VAL A 209 -3.43 2.47 18.97
N THR A 210 -3.34 3.78 19.15
CA THR A 210 -2.30 4.65 18.57
C THR A 210 -1.01 4.72 19.40
N ASP A 211 -0.85 3.82 20.38
CA ASP A 211 0.32 3.69 21.27
C ASP A 211 0.52 4.82 22.29
N SER A 212 -0.48 5.67 22.49
CA SER A 212 -0.46 6.67 23.56
C SER A 212 -1.13 6.12 24.81
N LYS A 213 -0.57 6.41 25.98
CA LYS A 213 -1.20 6.06 27.27
C LYS A 213 -2.03 7.23 27.77
N VAL A 214 -3.24 6.91 28.20
CA VAL A 214 -4.16 7.82 28.87
C VAL A 214 -4.28 7.36 30.34
N GLU A 215 -3.95 8.24 31.25
CA GLU A 215 -4.12 8.05 32.68
C GLU A 215 -5.25 8.95 33.18
N ILE A 216 -6.25 8.34 33.80
CA ILE A 216 -7.44 9.03 34.32
C ILE A 216 -7.49 8.82 35.82
N GLU A 217 -7.47 9.90 36.56
CA GLU A 217 -7.68 9.89 38.00
C GLU A 217 -9.14 10.23 38.33
N MET A 218 -9.74 9.44 39.19
CA MET A 218 -11.14 9.57 39.53
C MET A 218 -11.32 9.64 41.06
N SER A 219 -12.21 10.53 41.51
CA SER A 219 -12.64 10.63 42.91
C SER A 219 -14.13 10.90 42.96
N CYS A 220 -14.86 10.16 43.81
CA CYS A 220 -16.32 10.31 43.99
C CYS A 220 -17.10 10.30 42.67
N LYS A 221 -16.78 9.37 41.78
CA LYS A 221 -17.37 9.26 40.41
C LYS A 221 -17.09 10.43 39.48
N LYS A 222 -16.18 11.33 39.82
CA LYS A 222 -15.80 12.49 39.03
C LYS A 222 -14.37 12.32 38.51
N ILE A 223 -14.14 12.65 37.26
CA ILE A 223 -12.79 12.71 36.67
C ILE A 223 -12.10 13.95 37.21
N ILE A 224 -10.99 13.79 37.94
CA ILE A 224 -10.23 14.89 38.52
C ILE A 224 -9.01 15.26 37.71
N ALA A 225 -8.40 14.31 37.02
CA ALA A 225 -7.26 14.56 36.14
C ALA A 225 -7.24 13.59 34.95
N ILE A 226 -6.74 14.08 33.81
CA ILE A 226 -6.48 13.29 32.60
C ILE A 226 -5.07 13.62 32.12
N LYS A 227 -4.22 12.59 31.96
CA LYS A 227 -2.91 12.73 31.33
C LYS A 227 -2.86 11.90 30.05
N VAL A 228 -2.34 12.48 28.97
CA VAL A 228 -2.11 11.78 27.70
C VAL A 228 -0.62 11.85 27.38
N ALA A 229 0.03 10.69 27.26
CA ALA A 229 1.48 10.58 27.10
C ALA A 229 2.25 11.41 28.16
N GLY A 230 1.81 11.36 29.42
CA GLY A 230 2.40 12.06 30.57
C GLY A 230 2.09 13.57 30.65
N LYS A 231 1.31 14.13 29.72
CA LYS A 231 0.95 15.56 29.71
C LYS A 231 -0.49 15.77 30.15
N ASP A 232 -0.72 16.73 31.04
CA ASP A 232 -2.07 17.10 31.49
C ASP A 232 -2.93 17.61 30.34
N LYS A 233 -4.17 17.11 30.27
CA LYS A 233 -5.17 17.47 29.27
C LYS A 233 -6.53 17.76 29.92
N LYS A 234 -7.29 18.70 29.35
CA LYS A 234 -8.66 19.01 29.79
C LYS A 234 -9.67 17.94 29.38
N GLY A 235 -9.35 17.14 28.35
CA GLY A 235 -10.18 16.06 27.85
C GLY A 235 -9.42 15.17 26.86
N VAL A 236 -10.03 14.02 26.57
CA VAL A 236 -9.50 13.04 25.62
C VAL A 236 -10.65 12.33 24.92
N ASP A 237 -10.47 12.08 23.62
CA ASP A 237 -11.34 11.21 22.82
C ASP A 237 -10.72 9.83 22.72
N ILE A 238 -11.47 8.81 23.11
CA ILE A 238 -11.06 7.41 23.02
C ILE A 238 -11.85 6.77 21.87
N TYR A 239 -11.16 6.43 20.80
CA TYR A 239 -11.73 5.75 19.64
C TYR A 239 -11.70 4.24 19.82
N PRO A 240 -12.55 3.48 19.10
CA PRO A 240 -12.58 2.03 19.17
C PRO A 240 -11.23 1.36 18.91
N ALA A 241 -10.98 0.25 19.59
CA ALA A 241 -9.78 -0.57 19.44
C ALA A 241 -9.79 -1.43 18.15
N LYS A 242 -10.94 -1.53 17.49
CA LYS A 242 -11.12 -2.23 16.20
C LYS A 242 -11.91 -1.36 15.25
N PHE A 243 -11.72 -1.55 13.94
CA PHE A 243 -12.46 -0.80 12.92
C PHE A 243 -13.92 -1.21 12.82
N TRP A 244 -14.22 -2.50 13.00
CA TRP A 244 -15.57 -3.04 12.99
C TRP A 244 -16.24 -2.83 14.34
N VAL A 245 -17.11 -1.84 14.40
CA VAL A 245 -17.89 -1.51 15.59
C VAL A 245 -19.37 -1.54 15.22
N THR A 246 -20.11 -2.43 15.86
CA THR A 246 -21.54 -2.56 15.65
C THR A 246 -22.28 -2.27 16.97
N PRO A 247 -23.25 -1.34 16.98
CA PRO A 247 -24.07 -1.07 18.18
C PRO A 247 -24.76 -2.35 18.69
N GLN A 248 -24.90 -2.50 20.01
CA GLN A 248 -25.38 -3.76 20.62
C GLN A 248 -26.74 -4.24 20.10
N HIS A 249 -27.66 -3.31 19.83
CA HIS A 249 -28.98 -3.67 19.28
C HIS A 249 -28.89 -4.20 17.86
N GLN A 250 -28.01 -3.62 17.04
CA GLN A 250 -27.72 -4.08 15.68
C GLN A 250 -26.97 -5.41 15.69
N PHE A 251 -26.06 -5.60 16.63
CA PHE A 251 -25.31 -6.85 16.77
C PHE A 251 -26.23 -8.06 16.96
N ASN A 252 -27.22 -7.95 17.88
CA ASN A 252 -28.18 -9.03 18.13
C ASN A 252 -29.07 -9.32 16.91
N LEU A 253 -29.41 -8.28 16.13
CA LEU A 253 -30.16 -8.44 14.89
C LEU A 253 -29.30 -9.12 13.81
N ALA A 254 -28.05 -8.71 13.68
CA ALA A 254 -27.11 -9.34 12.75
C ALA A 254 -26.96 -10.84 13.03
N LEU A 255 -26.83 -11.26 14.31
CA LEU A 255 -26.74 -12.66 14.67
C LEU A 255 -28.01 -13.46 14.30
N ARG A 256 -29.19 -12.85 14.39
CA ARG A 256 -30.44 -13.48 13.91
C ARG A 256 -30.44 -13.65 12.40
N ASN A 257 -30.04 -12.61 11.67
CA ASN A 257 -29.95 -12.66 10.21
C ASN A 257 -28.93 -13.70 9.71
N ILE A 258 -27.78 -13.81 10.38
CA ILE A 258 -26.77 -14.84 10.09
C ILE A 258 -27.37 -16.25 10.29
N LYS A 259 -28.14 -16.44 11.37
CA LYS A 259 -28.81 -17.72 11.65
C LYS A 259 -29.86 -18.04 10.60
N SER A 260 -30.70 -17.09 10.23
CA SER A 260 -31.72 -17.28 9.18
C SER A 260 -31.11 -17.66 7.83
N GLU A 261 -30.08 -16.92 7.39
CA GLU A 261 -29.35 -17.25 6.15
C GLU A 261 -28.73 -18.66 6.20
N MET A 262 -28.20 -19.06 7.37
CA MET A 262 -27.67 -20.40 7.56
C MET A 262 -28.76 -21.47 7.39
N GLU A 263 -29.91 -21.31 8.05
CA GLU A 263 -31.02 -22.23 8.00
C GLU A 263 -31.53 -22.40 6.55
N GLU A 264 -31.76 -21.30 5.85
CA GLU A 264 -32.13 -21.26 4.44
C GLU A 264 -31.12 -22.01 3.55
N ARG A 265 -29.81 -21.72 3.75
CA ARG A 265 -28.75 -22.34 2.94
C ARG A 265 -28.57 -23.83 3.24
N VAL A 266 -28.77 -24.26 4.47
CA VAL A 266 -28.74 -25.68 4.87
C VAL A 266 -29.87 -26.44 4.17
N GLU A 267 -31.10 -25.90 4.14
CA GLU A 267 -32.23 -26.49 3.42
C GLU A 267 -31.97 -26.62 1.91
N GLU A 268 -31.39 -25.59 1.28
CA GLU A 268 -30.99 -25.61 -0.12
C GLU A 268 -29.97 -26.73 -0.42
N LEU A 269 -28.92 -26.84 0.43
CA LEU A 269 -27.88 -27.85 0.26
C LEU A 269 -28.44 -29.27 0.45
N GLN A 270 -29.31 -29.48 1.44
CA GLN A 270 -29.98 -30.76 1.68
C GLN A 270 -30.89 -31.15 0.50
N SER A 271 -31.66 -30.19 -0.03
CA SER A 271 -32.51 -30.39 -1.21
C SER A 271 -31.71 -30.75 -2.47
N ALA A 272 -30.46 -30.29 -2.53
CA ALA A 272 -29.51 -30.62 -3.59
C ALA A 272 -28.72 -31.93 -3.32
N ASN A 273 -29.07 -32.70 -2.29
CA ASN A 273 -28.37 -33.90 -1.82
C ASN A 273 -26.91 -33.68 -1.38
N LYS A 274 -26.56 -32.45 -0.94
CA LYS A 274 -25.24 -32.09 -0.42
C LYS A 274 -25.24 -32.10 1.11
N PHE A 275 -25.44 -33.27 1.68
CA PHE A 275 -25.61 -33.40 3.13
C PHE A 275 -24.35 -33.09 3.93
N GLU A 276 -23.16 -33.45 3.42
CA GLU A 276 -21.89 -33.15 4.11
C GLU A 276 -21.60 -31.65 4.12
N GLU A 277 -21.88 -30.94 3.05
CA GLU A 277 -21.75 -29.49 2.94
C GLU A 277 -22.73 -28.78 3.86
N ALA A 278 -23.96 -29.26 3.95
CA ALA A 278 -25.00 -28.73 4.83
C ALA A 278 -24.58 -28.86 6.31
N GLU A 279 -24.17 -30.04 6.74
CA GLU A 279 -23.72 -30.30 8.11
C GLU A 279 -22.49 -29.47 8.48
N ARG A 280 -21.52 -29.34 7.57
CA ARG A 280 -20.32 -28.54 7.75
C ARG A 280 -20.67 -27.07 7.95
N LEU A 281 -21.53 -26.51 7.10
CA LEU A 281 -21.96 -25.14 7.16
C LEU A 281 -22.68 -24.83 8.47
N GLU A 282 -23.62 -25.68 8.87
CA GLU A 282 -24.39 -25.53 10.09
C GLU A 282 -23.47 -25.54 11.33
N LYS A 283 -22.65 -26.58 11.48
CA LYS A 283 -21.71 -26.70 12.61
C LYS A 283 -20.78 -25.49 12.72
N ARG A 284 -20.23 -25.05 11.59
CA ARG A 284 -19.32 -23.91 11.54
C ARG A 284 -20.02 -22.61 11.94
N THR A 285 -21.17 -22.34 11.33
CA THR A 285 -21.88 -21.07 11.56
C THR A 285 -22.44 -20.99 12.98
N MET A 286 -22.96 -22.09 13.53
CA MET A 286 -23.42 -22.14 14.91
C MET A 286 -22.28 -21.90 15.91
N PHE A 287 -21.12 -22.51 15.67
CA PHE A 287 -19.91 -22.23 16.47
C PHE A 287 -19.52 -20.75 16.41
N ASP A 288 -19.49 -20.15 15.21
CA ASP A 288 -19.13 -18.75 15.01
C ASP A 288 -20.13 -17.82 15.74
N ILE A 289 -21.45 -18.11 15.69
CA ILE A 289 -22.49 -17.36 16.40
C ILE A 289 -22.29 -17.46 17.93
N GLU A 290 -21.95 -18.64 18.45
CA GLU A 290 -21.72 -18.84 19.87
C GLU A 290 -20.49 -18.06 20.36
N MET A 291 -19.40 -18.08 19.61
CA MET A 291 -18.20 -17.32 19.91
C MET A 291 -18.45 -15.79 19.84
N LEU A 292 -19.20 -15.33 18.85
CA LEU A 292 -19.61 -13.92 18.75
C LEU A 292 -20.46 -13.49 19.96
N LYS A 293 -21.39 -14.32 20.44
CA LYS A 293 -22.18 -14.04 21.66
C LYS A 293 -21.32 -13.99 22.91
N LYS A 294 -20.35 -14.88 23.05
CA LYS A 294 -19.50 -15.00 24.26
C LYS A 294 -18.37 -13.96 24.31
N GLN A 295 -17.72 -13.72 23.18
CA GLN A 295 -16.49 -12.93 23.11
C GLN A 295 -16.60 -11.66 22.26
N GLY A 296 -17.71 -11.50 21.51
CA GLY A 296 -17.90 -10.39 20.58
C GLY A 296 -17.03 -10.49 19.31
N TYR A 297 -16.28 -11.59 19.15
CA TYR A 297 -15.35 -11.79 18.05
C TYR A 297 -15.18 -13.27 17.70
N VAL A 298 -14.92 -13.55 16.42
CA VAL A 298 -14.52 -14.86 15.89
C VAL A 298 -13.56 -14.68 14.70
N ASN A 299 -12.66 -15.64 14.52
CA ASN A 299 -11.79 -15.63 13.33
C ASN A 299 -12.61 -15.77 12.05
N GLY A 300 -12.46 -14.79 11.15
CA GLY A 300 -13.26 -14.75 9.93
C GLY A 300 -14.57 -13.97 10.07
N VAL A 301 -14.74 -13.19 11.14
CA VAL A 301 -15.92 -12.32 11.37
C VAL A 301 -16.24 -11.44 10.18
N GLU A 302 -15.23 -11.06 9.42
CA GLU A 302 -15.36 -10.27 8.19
C GLU A 302 -16.27 -10.94 7.14
N ASN A 303 -16.40 -12.27 7.13
CA ASN A 303 -17.30 -12.97 6.22
C ASN A 303 -18.79 -12.74 6.53
N TYR A 304 -19.10 -12.22 7.70
CA TYR A 304 -20.45 -11.84 8.14
C TYR A 304 -20.67 -10.31 8.06
N SER A 305 -19.73 -9.56 7.46
CA SER A 305 -19.75 -8.09 7.42
C SER A 305 -21.03 -7.51 6.84
N ARG A 306 -21.63 -8.16 5.84
CA ARG A 306 -22.91 -7.73 5.25
C ARG A 306 -24.01 -7.62 6.31
N HIS A 307 -24.11 -8.58 7.23
CA HIS A 307 -25.11 -8.57 8.30
C HIS A 307 -24.82 -7.52 9.37
N PHE A 308 -23.54 -7.30 9.72
CA PHE A 308 -23.16 -6.30 10.70
C PHE A 308 -23.32 -4.86 10.20
N ASP A 309 -23.16 -4.66 8.89
CA ASP A 309 -23.33 -3.36 8.25
C ASP A 309 -24.77 -3.15 7.71
N PHE A 310 -25.62 -4.17 7.75
CA PHE A 310 -26.98 -4.16 7.19
C PHE A 310 -27.03 -3.81 5.69
N ARG A 311 -26.03 -4.26 4.94
CA ARG A 311 -25.94 -4.07 3.51
C ARG A 311 -26.86 -5.06 2.76
N GLN A 312 -27.37 -4.60 1.61
CA GLN A 312 -28.08 -5.48 0.68
C GLN A 312 -27.12 -6.46 -0.01
N PRO A 313 -27.61 -7.60 -0.49
CA PRO A 313 -26.80 -8.51 -1.32
C PRO A 313 -26.17 -7.78 -2.51
N GLY A 314 -24.85 -7.98 -2.72
CA GLY A 314 -24.08 -7.34 -3.77
C GLY A 314 -23.58 -5.91 -3.45
N GLU A 315 -24.08 -5.28 -2.41
CA GLU A 315 -23.65 -3.93 -2.00
C GLU A 315 -22.20 -3.95 -1.46
N PRO A 316 -21.33 -3.02 -1.93
CA PRO A 316 -19.93 -3.00 -1.53
C PRO A 316 -19.73 -2.65 -0.05
N ALA A 317 -18.68 -3.18 0.56
CA ALA A 317 -18.27 -2.79 1.89
C ALA A 317 -17.74 -1.35 1.92
N LEU A 318 -17.86 -0.69 3.08
CA LEU A 318 -17.28 0.63 3.30
C LEU A 318 -15.77 0.52 3.51
N THR A 319 -15.03 1.31 2.74
CA THR A 319 -13.58 1.24 2.60
C THR A 319 -12.91 2.51 3.11
N LEU A 320 -11.58 2.62 2.98
CA LEU A 320 -10.86 3.85 3.32
C LEU A 320 -11.39 5.07 2.56
N LEU A 321 -11.86 4.90 1.31
CA LEU A 321 -12.42 5.98 0.49
C LEU A 321 -13.66 6.61 1.11
N ASP A 322 -14.44 5.84 1.88
CA ASP A 322 -15.65 6.31 2.56
C ASP A 322 -15.35 7.12 3.84
N TYR A 323 -14.14 7.04 4.35
CA TYR A 323 -13.68 7.84 5.49
C TYR A 323 -13.18 9.23 5.10
N PHE A 324 -12.83 9.44 3.82
CA PHE A 324 -12.35 10.74 3.37
C PHE A 324 -13.47 11.80 3.34
N PRO A 325 -13.19 13.01 3.84
CA PRO A 325 -14.07 14.14 3.64
C PRO A 325 -14.11 14.52 2.15
N LYS A 326 -15.27 14.77 1.60
CA LYS A 326 -15.41 15.19 0.20
C LYS A 326 -15.46 16.72 0.10
N PRO A 327 -14.80 17.35 -0.88
CA PRO A 327 -13.90 16.73 -1.87
C PRO A 327 -12.52 16.39 -1.30
N PHE A 328 -11.86 15.38 -1.87
CA PHE A 328 -10.46 15.05 -1.61
C PHE A 328 -9.71 14.80 -2.92
N LEU A 329 -8.39 14.95 -2.90
CA LEU A 329 -7.53 14.67 -4.05
C LEU A 329 -7.05 13.23 -4.00
N LEU A 330 -7.24 12.49 -5.10
CA LEU A 330 -6.65 11.17 -5.28
C LEU A 330 -5.38 11.28 -6.12
N ILE A 331 -4.32 10.62 -5.67
CA ILE A 331 -3.07 10.46 -6.43
C ILE A 331 -2.80 8.97 -6.56
N VAL A 332 -2.61 8.48 -7.77
CA VAL A 332 -2.28 7.08 -8.04
C VAL A 332 -0.83 7.02 -8.52
N ASP A 333 0.05 6.61 -7.63
CA ASP A 333 1.48 6.47 -7.96
C ASP A 333 1.74 5.17 -8.70
N GLU A 334 2.69 5.22 -9.66
CA GLU A 334 2.97 4.14 -10.60
C GLU A 334 1.67 3.53 -11.15
N SER A 335 0.79 4.41 -11.64
CA SER A 335 -0.60 4.11 -12.02
C SER A 335 -0.73 2.96 -13.01
N HIS A 336 0.24 2.83 -13.95
CA HIS A 336 0.32 1.72 -14.89
C HIS A 336 0.44 0.33 -14.25
N ILE A 337 0.77 0.26 -12.93
CA ILE A 337 0.78 -0.97 -12.13
C ILE A 337 -0.44 -0.98 -11.20
N ALA A 338 -0.72 0.14 -10.51
CA ALA A 338 -1.75 0.21 -9.49
C ALA A 338 -3.17 0.01 -10.08
N ILE A 339 -3.47 0.62 -11.23
CA ILE A 339 -4.80 0.50 -11.87
C ILE A 339 -5.12 -0.94 -12.31
N PRO A 340 -4.24 -1.67 -13.02
CA PRO A 340 -4.49 -3.08 -13.32
C PRO A 340 -4.67 -3.96 -12.08
N GLN A 341 -3.94 -3.67 -10.98
CA GLN A 341 -4.12 -4.40 -9.72
C GLN A 341 -5.51 -4.13 -9.11
N LEU A 342 -5.94 -2.86 -9.04
CA LEU A 342 -7.27 -2.49 -8.54
C LEU A 342 -8.38 -3.21 -9.33
N ARG A 343 -8.23 -3.33 -10.66
CA ARG A 343 -9.19 -4.06 -11.51
C ARG A 343 -9.24 -5.56 -11.24
N ALA A 344 -8.10 -6.18 -10.94
CA ALA A 344 -8.00 -7.64 -10.82
C ALA A 344 -8.37 -8.17 -9.44
N MET A 345 -8.39 -7.33 -8.40
CA MET A 345 -8.49 -7.79 -7.01
C MET A 345 -9.83 -8.46 -6.70
N GLU A 346 -10.94 -7.89 -7.15
CA GLU A 346 -12.27 -8.43 -6.88
C GLU A 346 -12.48 -9.80 -7.54
N ALA A 347 -12.16 -9.94 -8.81
CA ALA A 347 -12.34 -11.18 -9.54
C ALA A 347 -11.57 -12.37 -8.94
N GLY A 348 -10.37 -12.12 -8.41
CA GLY A 348 -9.58 -13.14 -7.71
C GLY A 348 -10.20 -13.56 -6.38
N ASP A 349 -10.73 -12.61 -5.61
CA ASP A 349 -11.38 -12.86 -4.33
C ASP A 349 -12.73 -13.58 -4.51
N SER A 350 -13.53 -13.18 -5.49
CA SER A 350 -14.84 -13.77 -5.82
C SER A 350 -14.72 -15.26 -6.14
N LYS A 351 -13.86 -15.64 -7.09
CA LYS A 351 -13.65 -17.06 -7.47
C LYS A 351 -13.30 -17.95 -6.28
N ARG A 352 -12.45 -17.46 -5.39
CA ARG A 352 -12.05 -18.17 -4.17
C ARG A 352 -13.24 -18.39 -3.23
N LYS A 353 -14.07 -17.37 -3.03
CA LYS A 353 -15.24 -17.43 -2.16
C LYS A 353 -16.36 -18.27 -2.75
N ASP A 354 -16.57 -18.20 -4.07
CA ASP A 354 -17.55 -19.08 -4.75
C ASP A 354 -17.27 -20.56 -4.46
N SER A 355 -15.99 -20.97 -4.50
CA SER A 355 -15.58 -22.32 -4.13
C SER A 355 -15.90 -22.66 -2.67
N LEU A 356 -15.63 -21.75 -1.73
CA LEU A 356 -15.93 -21.96 -0.31
C LEU A 356 -17.44 -22.05 -0.02
N ILE A 357 -18.26 -21.23 -0.68
CA ILE A 357 -19.71 -21.21 -0.55
C ILE A 357 -20.32 -22.47 -1.16
N ALA A 358 -19.88 -22.86 -2.36
CA ALA A 358 -20.38 -24.03 -3.07
C ALA A 358 -20.17 -25.35 -2.30
N HIS A 359 -19.13 -25.41 -1.45
CA HIS A 359 -18.74 -26.58 -0.66
C HIS A 359 -19.04 -26.46 0.84
N GLY A 360 -19.93 -25.55 1.25
CA GLY A 360 -20.42 -25.43 2.63
C GLY A 360 -19.39 -24.94 3.66
N TYR A 361 -18.34 -24.23 3.23
CA TYR A 361 -17.38 -23.63 4.15
C TYR A 361 -17.78 -22.23 4.60
N ARG A 362 -18.59 -21.51 3.80
CA ARG A 362 -19.05 -20.15 4.10
C ARG A 362 -20.49 -19.93 3.64
N LEU A 363 -21.18 -18.99 4.31
CA LEU A 363 -22.49 -18.51 3.89
C LEU A 363 -22.43 -17.74 2.57
N PRO A 364 -23.51 -17.66 1.79
CA PRO A 364 -23.59 -16.84 0.58
C PRO A 364 -23.20 -15.38 0.81
N SER A 365 -23.55 -14.79 1.96
CA SER A 365 -23.19 -13.41 2.33
C SER A 365 -21.68 -13.15 2.39
N ALA A 366 -20.86 -14.18 2.52
CA ALA A 366 -19.40 -14.03 2.53
C ALA A 366 -18.85 -13.44 1.22
N ILE A 367 -19.59 -13.58 0.10
CA ILE A 367 -19.20 -12.99 -1.19
C ILE A 367 -19.14 -11.46 -1.11
N ASP A 368 -19.96 -10.83 -0.26
CA ASP A 368 -20.08 -9.38 -0.13
C ASP A 368 -18.98 -8.76 0.75
N ASN A 369 -18.14 -9.57 1.39
CA ASN A 369 -16.88 -9.13 2.01
C ASN A 369 -15.75 -9.17 0.98
N ARG A 370 -15.83 -8.35 -0.03
CA ARG A 370 -14.89 -8.27 -1.16
C ARG A 370 -14.26 -6.90 -1.28
N PRO A 371 -13.13 -6.77 -1.98
CA PRO A 371 -12.68 -5.45 -2.40
C PRO A 371 -13.72 -4.82 -3.33
N LEU A 372 -13.68 -3.50 -3.47
CA LEU A 372 -14.51 -2.81 -4.44
C LEU A 372 -14.26 -3.37 -5.85
N ARG A 373 -15.34 -3.50 -6.62
CA ARG A 373 -15.23 -3.60 -8.07
C ARG A 373 -14.62 -2.33 -8.63
N PHE A 374 -14.02 -2.42 -9.79
CA PHE A 374 -13.33 -1.25 -10.34
C PHE A 374 -14.29 -0.08 -10.62
N GLU A 375 -15.50 -0.37 -11.08
CA GLU A 375 -16.57 0.60 -11.31
C GLU A 375 -17.00 1.28 -10.01
N GLU A 376 -17.15 0.51 -8.92
CA GLU A 376 -17.46 1.04 -7.59
C GLU A 376 -16.33 1.93 -7.03
N PHE A 377 -15.09 1.60 -7.37
CA PHE A 377 -13.95 2.44 -7.05
C PHE A 377 -14.01 3.77 -7.82
N GLU A 378 -14.33 3.73 -9.14
CA GLU A 378 -14.49 4.93 -9.96
C GLU A 378 -15.59 5.87 -9.45
N GLU A 379 -16.71 5.34 -8.97
CA GLU A 379 -17.80 6.13 -8.39
C GLU A 379 -17.42 6.85 -7.09
N LYS A 380 -16.50 6.28 -6.32
CA LYS A 380 -16.08 6.85 -5.02
C LYS A 380 -14.99 7.89 -5.14
N ILE A 381 -14.24 7.91 -6.24
CA ILE A 381 -13.15 8.86 -6.47
C ILE A 381 -13.67 10.14 -7.13
N GLY A 382 -12.94 11.22 -6.92
CA GLY A 382 -13.16 12.50 -7.58
C GLY A 382 -11.95 12.86 -8.45
N GLN A 383 -11.45 14.09 -8.26
CA GLN A 383 -10.28 14.58 -8.99
C GLN A 383 -9.05 13.71 -8.73
N THR A 384 -8.49 13.16 -9.80
CA THR A 384 -7.43 12.16 -9.74
C THR A 384 -6.21 12.57 -10.56
N ILE A 385 -5.03 12.47 -9.97
CA ILE A 385 -3.73 12.63 -10.66
C ILE A 385 -3.05 11.27 -10.74
N TYR A 386 -2.88 10.75 -11.94
CA TYR A 386 -2.13 9.54 -12.23
C TYR A 386 -0.65 9.89 -12.43
N VAL A 387 0.22 9.28 -11.67
CA VAL A 387 1.67 9.53 -11.72
C VAL A 387 2.38 8.33 -12.31
N SER A 388 3.02 8.49 -13.44
CA SER A 388 3.75 7.40 -14.10
C SER A 388 4.82 7.92 -15.07
N ALA A 389 5.88 7.12 -15.26
CA ALA A 389 6.83 7.33 -16.37
C ALA A 389 6.32 6.71 -17.71
N THR A 390 5.34 5.80 -17.61
CA THR A 390 4.76 5.01 -18.70
C THR A 390 3.28 4.77 -18.45
N PRO A 391 2.41 5.80 -18.55
CA PRO A 391 0.97 5.67 -18.27
C PRO A 391 0.33 4.51 -19.06
N GLY A 392 -0.67 3.88 -18.47
CA GLY A 392 -1.48 2.82 -19.08
C GLY A 392 -2.52 3.37 -20.07
N ASP A 393 -3.20 2.47 -20.77
CA ASP A 393 -4.22 2.87 -21.74
C ASP A 393 -5.42 3.50 -21.04
N TYR A 394 -5.79 2.98 -19.87
CA TYR A 394 -6.88 3.53 -19.07
C TYR A 394 -6.67 5.00 -18.71
N GLU A 395 -5.50 5.38 -18.17
CA GLU A 395 -5.22 6.75 -17.78
C GLU A 395 -5.22 7.68 -19.01
N LEU A 396 -4.67 7.18 -20.14
CA LEU A 396 -4.63 7.94 -21.38
C LEU A 396 -6.03 8.15 -21.99
N GLU A 397 -6.92 7.15 -21.90
CA GLU A 397 -8.31 7.27 -22.32
C GLU A 397 -9.09 8.27 -21.46
N LYS A 398 -8.97 8.18 -20.14
CA LYS A 398 -9.66 9.10 -19.21
C LYS A 398 -9.27 10.56 -19.46
N VAL A 399 -7.98 10.85 -19.65
CA VAL A 399 -7.54 12.24 -19.87
C VAL A 399 -7.89 12.80 -21.25
N ARG A 400 -8.15 11.95 -22.25
CA ARG A 400 -8.64 12.41 -23.55
C ARG A 400 -10.04 13.02 -23.48
N VAL A 401 -10.86 12.52 -22.55
CA VAL A 401 -12.26 12.95 -22.42
C VAL A 401 -12.40 14.15 -21.48
N THR A 402 -11.79 14.07 -20.28
CA THR A 402 -12.03 15.03 -19.19
C THR A 402 -10.75 15.49 -18.48
N GLY A 403 -9.63 15.53 -19.18
CA GLY A 403 -8.38 15.76 -18.48
C GLY A 403 -7.26 16.39 -19.29
N GLN A 404 -6.04 16.24 -18.75
CA GLN A 404 -4.80 16.71 -19.39
C GLN A 404 -3.62 15.79 -19.08
N ILE A 405 -2.63 15.81 -19.97
CA ILE A 405 -1.31 15.20 -19.73
C ILE A 405 -0.32 16.33 -19.43
N VAL A 406 0.38 16.21 -18.33
CA VAL A 406 1.44 17.12 -17.91
C VAL A 406 2.76 16.38 -17.95
N GLU A 407 3.66 16.77 -18.85
CA GLU A 407 4.98 16.16 -18.99
C GLU A 407 5.99 16.78 -18.02
N GLN A 408 6.80 15.92 -17.41
CA GLN A 408 7.95 16.27 -16.58
C GLN A 408 9.15 15.44 -17.00
N MET A 409 9.77 15.85 -18.10
CA MET A 409 10.80 15.10 -18.81
C MET A 409 12.22 15.43 -18.35
N VAL A 410 12.41 16.63 -17.81
CA VAL A 410 13.71 17.14 -17.41
C VAL A 410 14.00 16.85 -15.94
N ARG A 411 15.17 16.26 -15.71
CA ARG A 411 15.72 16.07 -14.35
C ARG A 411 16.46 17.35 -13.92
N PRO A 412 16.15 17.91 -12.77
CA PRO A 412 16.92 19.05 -12.23
C PRO A 412 18.42 18.77 -12.09
N THR A 413 18.80 17.51 -11.85
CA THR A 413 20.19 17.06 -11.72
C THR A 413 20.99 17.07 -13.02
N GLY A 414 20.33 17.25 -14.16
CA GLY A 414 20.97 17.23 -15.47
C GLY A 414 21.30 15.83 -16.02
N ILE A 415 21.07 14.75 -15.27
CA ILE A 415 21.40 13.38 -15.68
C ILE A 415 20.56 12.98 -16.89
N LEU A 416 21.24 12.48 -17.93
CA LEU A 416 20.60 11.99 -19.16
C LEU A 416 19.97 10.61 -18.96
N ASP A 417 18.94 10.28 -19.75
CA ASP A 417 18.55 8.87 -19.89
C ASP A 417 19.72 8.04 -20.39
N PRO A 418 19.83 6.75 -19.97
CA PRO A 418 20.97 5.91 -20.34
C PRO A 418 21.05 5.70 -21.87
N LYS A 419 22.28 5.52 -22.36
CA LYS A 419 22.49 5.12 -23.76
C LYS A 419 22.11 3.64 -23.91
N ILE A 420 21.20 3.35 -24.84
CA ILE A 420 20.80 1.98 -25.16
C ILE A 420 21.60 1.46 -26.35
N SER A 421 22.14 0.26 -26.22
CA SER A 421 22.79 -0.50 -27.30
C SER A 421 22.08 -1.84 -27.49
N ILE A 422 21.95 -2.28 -28.74
CA ILE A 422 21.42 -3.60 -29.09
C ILE A 422 22.60 -4.49 -29.46
N ARG A 423 22.61 -5.72 -28.94
CA ARG A 423 23.63 -6.72 -29.21
C ARG A 423 22.99 -8.09 -29.48
N PRO A 424 23.65 -9.00 -30.24
CA PRO A 424 23.09 -10.31 -30.55
C PRO A 424 22.76 -11.14 -29.31
N ALA A 425 21.56 -11.75 -29.30
CA ALA A 425 21.13 -12.62 -28.20
C ALA A 425 21.91 -13.95 -28.15
N GLN A 426 22.39 -14.45 -29.29
CA GLN A 426 23.14 -15.71 -29.37
C GLN A 426 24.42 -15.72 -28.51
N THR A 427 25.06 -14.58 -28.30
CA THR A 427 26.30 -14.45 -27.51
C THR A 427 26.11 -13.73 -26.18
N GLN A 428 24.86 -13.51 -25.76
CA GLN A 428 24.47 -12.63 -24.66
C GLN A 428 25.21 -12.92 -23.34
N VAL A 429 25.32 -14.18 -22.91
CA VAL A 429 25.96 -14.54 -21.65
C VAL A 429 27.47 -14.22 -21.66
N ARG A 430 28.15 -14.58 -22.75
CA ARG A 430 29.59 -14.33 -22.91
C ARG A 430 29.92 -12.84 -23.01
N ASP A 431 29.10 -12.09 -23.72
CA ASP A 431 29.24 -10.64 -23.85
C ASP A 431 28.92 -9.92 -22.54
N LEU A 432 27.82 -10.31 -21.86
CA LEU A 432 27.45 -9.80 -20.55
C LEU A 432 28.58 -9.99 -19.53
N LEU A 433 29.20 -11.16 -19.46
CA LEU A 433 30.31 -11.41 -18.54
C LEU A 433 31.48 -10.43 -18.78
N LYS A 434 31.79 -10.11 -20.04
CA LYS A 434 32.84 -9.13 -20.36
C LYS A 434 32.45 -7.72 -19.86
N GLU A 435 31.21 -7.32 -20.06
CA GLU A 435 30.73 -6.01 -19.60
C GLU A 435 30.66 -5.93 -18.08
N ILE A 436 30.22 -7.01 -17.41
CA ILE A 436 30.25 -7.09 -15.93
C ILE A 436 31.68 -6.89 -15.41
N LYS A 437 32.66 -7.60 -15.96
CA LYS A 437 34.08 -7.48 -15.53
C LYS A 437 34.59 -6.03 -15.70
N LYS A 438 34.15 -5.32 -16.75
CA LYS A 438 34.49 -3.90 -16.93
C LYS A 438 33.86 -2.98 -15.89
N CYS A 439 32.61 -3.25 -15.49
CA CYS A 439 31.92 -2.48 -14.47
C CYS A 439 32.54 -2.76 -13.08
N VAL A 440 32.77 -4.02 -12.74
CA VAL A 440 33.37 -4.42 -11.45
C VAL A 440 34.77 -3.80 -11.28
N ALA A 441 35.60 -3.78 -12.34
CA ALA A 441 36.90 -3.13 -12.32
C ALA A 441 36.84 -1.61 -12.04
N LYS A 442 35.69 -0.97 -12.20
CA LYS A 442 35.45 0.44 -11.90
C LYS A 442 34.63 0.68 -10.63
N ASP A 443 34.41 -0.38 -9.85
CA ASP A 443 33.53 -0.37 -8.65
C ASP A 443 32.09 0.05 -8.94
N GLU A 444 31.58 -0.31 -10.13
CA GLU A 444 30.22 -0.03 -10.58
C GLU A 444 29.34 -1.28 -10.43
N ARG A 445 28.02 -1.10 -10.29
CA ARG A 445 27.06 -2.20 -10.08
C ARG A 445 26.24 -2.48 -11.32
N VAL A 446 25.81 -3.75 -11.46
CA VAL A 446 25.12 -4.25 -12.64
C VAL A 446 23.77 -4.89 -12.27
N LEU A 447 22.74 -4.62 -13.04
CA LEU A 447 21.47 -5.36 -13.04
C LEU A 447 21.39 -6.18 -14.33
N ALA A 448 21.21 -7.50 -14.21
CA ALA A 448 20.96 -8.40 -15.31
C ALA A 448 19.52 -8.95 -15.25
N LEU A 449 18.75 -8.83 -16.33
CA LEU A 449 17.33 -9.14 -16.36
C LEU A 449 17.05 -10.31 -17.29
N THR A 450 16.56 -11.42 -16.74
CA THR A 450 16.19 -12.65 -17.45
C THR A 450 14.66 -12.77 -17.58
N LEU A 451 14.19 -13.79 -18.31
CA LEU A 451 12.75 -14.07 -18.48
C LEU A 451 12.18 -15.04 -17.47
N THR A 452 12.99 -15.98 -16.97
CA THR A 452 12.52 -17.05 -16.09
C THR A 452 13.32 -17.11 -14.79
N LYS A 453 12.74 -17.71 -13.75
CA LYS A 453 13.41 -17.95 -12.46
C LYS A 453 14.67 -18.80 -12.66
N ARG A 454 14.51 -19.91 -13.37
CA ARG A 454 15.61 -20.82 -13.67
C ARG A 454 16.75 -20.10 -14.38
N SER A 455 16.46 -19.32 -15.42
CA SER A 455 17.51 -18.54 -16.10
C SER A 455 18.21 -17.52 -15.18
N ALA A 456 17.50 -16.99 -14.17
CA ALA A 456 18.12 -16.08 -13.19
C ALA A 456 19.05 -16.85 -12.24
N GLU A 457 18.65 -18.02 -11.79
CA GLU A 457 19.44 -18.89 -10.93
C GLU A 457 20.66 -19.42 -11.67
N ASP A 458 20.47 -20.02 -12.86
CA ASP A 458 21.54 -20.57 -13.70
C ASP A 458 22.59 -19.49 -14.06
N LEU A 459 22.14 -18.28 -14.42
CA LEU A 459 23.06 -17.16 -14.72
C LEU A 459 23.83 -16.72 -13.49
N THR A 460 23.18 -16.69 -12.32
CA THR A 460 23.86 -16.31 -11.08
C THR A 460 24.94 -17.32 -10.70
N GLU A 461 24.63 -18.61 -10.77
CA GLU A 461 25.60 -19.69 -10.52
C GLU A 461 26.79 -19.58 -11.48
N TYR A 462 26.53 -19.42 -12.78
CA TYR A 462 27.60 -19.21 -13.76
C TYR A 462 28.48 -17.98 -13.44
N LEU A 463 27.90 -16.87 -12.99
CA LEU A 463 28.65 -15.66 -12.61
C LEU A 463 29.53 -15.91 -11.35
N LEU A 464 29.01 -16.64 -10.37
CA LEU A 464 29.75 -17.02 -9.17
C LEU A 464 30.95 -17.90 -9.53
N ASP A 465 30.78 -18.88 -10.42
CA ASP A 465 31.85 -19.73 -10.93
C ASP A 465 32.95 -18.93 -11.68
N GLN A 466 32.55 -17.80 -12.27
CA GLN A 466 33.51 -16.88 -12.91
C GLN A 466 34.13 -15.86 -11.94
N GLY A 467 33.93 -16.03 -10.63
CA GLY A 467 34.48 -15.19 -9.56
C GLY A 467 33.82 -13.83 -9.40
N ILE A 468 32.59 -13.63 -9.94
CA ILE A 468 31.81 -12.41 -9.78
C ILE A 468 30.89 -12.57 -8.57
N LYS A 469 30.83 -11.57 -7.68
CA LYS A 469 29.90 -11.56 -6.55
C LYS A 469 28.49 -11.26 -7.05
N ALA A 470 27.68 -12.30 -7.26
CA ALA A 470 26.34 -12.20 -7.80
C ALA A 470 25.28 -12.73 -6.84
N ALA A 471 24.07 -12.17 -6.93
CA ALA A 471 22.88 -12.70 -6.27
C ALA A 471 21.67 -12.60 -7.21
N TYR A 472 20.67 -13.48 -7.02
CA TYR A 472 19.45 -13.43 -7.80
C TYR A 472 18.27 -12.92 -6.96
N LEU A 473 17.27 -12.32 -7.68
CA LEU A 473 16.03 -11.84 -7.09
C LEU A 473 14.83 -12.29 -7.95
N HIS A 474 13.92 -13.09 -7.36
CA HIS A 474 12.64 -13.48 -7.96
C HIS A 474 11.54 -13.66 -6.91
N SER A 475 10.31 -13.97 -7.34
CA SER A 475 9.11 -13.98 -6.49
C SER A 475 9.15 -14.96 -5.32
N GLU A 476 9.96 -16.03 -5.37
CA GLU A 476 10.06 -17.05 -4.31
C GLU A 476 11.04 -16.68 -3.20
N ILE A 477 11.89 -15.69 -3.42
CA ILE A 477 12.75 -15.19 -2.34
C ILE A 477 11.86 -14.52 -1.29
N LYS A 478 12.03 -14.94 -0.04
CA LYS A 478 11.30 -14.37 1.12
C LYS A 478 11.41 -12.85 1.11
N THR A 479 10.29 -12.18 1.35
CA THR A 479 10.17 -10.72 1.29
C THR A 479 11.22 -10.01 2.15
N LEU A 480 11.62 -10.60 3.27
CA LEU A 480 12.66 -10.08 4.18
C LEU A 480 14.08 -10.09 3.60
N LYS A 481 14.41 -11.08 2.75
CA LYS A 481 15.75 -11.17 2.15
C LYS A 481 15.98 -10.20 0.99
N ARG A 482 14.93 -9.71 0.34
CA ARG A 482 15.06 -8.82 -0.80
C ARG A 482 15.72 -7.47 -0.46
N PRO A 483 15.32 -6.75 0.61
CA PRO A 483 16.01 -5.53 1.03
C PRO A 483 17.48 -5.74 1.36
N GLU A 484 17.83 -6.91 1.93
CA GLU A 484 19.23 -7.24 2.25
C GLU A 484 20.09 -7.38 1.00
N VAL A 485 19.62 -8.13 -0.02
CA VAL A 485 20.33 -8.29 -1.31
C VAL A 485 20.57 -6.93 -1.96
N LEU A 486 19.57 -6.03 -1.93
CA LEU A 486 19.70 -4.70 -2.50
C LEU A 486 20.62 -3.79 -1.69
N ALA A 487 20.56 -3.88 -0.37
CA ALA A 487 21.50 -3.18 0.50
C ALA A 487 22.93 -3.66 0.28
N SER A 488 23.13 -4.97 0.09
CA SER A 488 24.44 -5.56 -0.22
C SER A 488 24.97 -5.11 -1.59
N LEU A 489 24.10 -4.96 -2.60
CA LEU A 489 24.48 -4.37 -3.89
C LEU A 489 24.95 -2.91 -3.71
N ARG A 490 24.22 -2.12 -2.93
CA ARG A 490 24.56 -0.72 -2.66
C ARG A 490 25.84 -0.55 -1.85
N ARG A 491 26.13 -1.44 -0.90
CA ARG A 491 27.39 -1.43 -0.14
C ARG A 491 28.60 -1.95 -0.93
N GLY A 492 28.36 -2.68 -2.03
CA GLY A 492 29.42 -3.32 -2.80
C GLY A 492 29.81 -4.71 -2.30
N ASP A 493 29.02 -5.30 -1.40
CA ASP A 493 29.17 -6.71 -0.99
C ASP A 493 28.85 -7.65 -2.16
N ILE A 494 27.99 -7.18 -3.09
CA ILE A 494 27.56 -7.84 -4.32
C ILE A 494 27.79 -6.89 -5.50
N ASP A 495 28.27 -7.39 -6.63
CA ASP A 495 28.55 -6.62 -7.84
C ASP A 495 27.36 -6.65 -8.83
N VAL A 496 26.67 -7.80 -8.88
CA VAL A 496 25.59 -8.06 -9.84
C VAL A 496 24.35 -8.61 -9.15
N VAL A 497 23.20 -8.04 -9.49
CA VAL A 497 21.91 -8.65 -9.16
C VAL A 497 21.25 -9.13 -10.45
N VAL A 498 20.91 -10.42 -10.48
CA VAL A 498 20.18 -11.07 -11.58
C VAL A 498 18.71 -11.20 -11.18
N GLY A 499 17.78 -10.83 -12.06
CA GLY A 499 16.36 -10.94 -11.72
C GLY A 499 15.44 -10.99 -12.92
N ILE A 500 14.16 -11.36 -12.68
CA ILE A 500 13.16 -11.46 -13.73
C ILE A 500 12.46 -10.12 -13.93
N ASN A 501 11.94 -9.55 -12.86
CA ASN A 501 11.16 -8.33 -12.87
C ASN A 501 11.50 -7.48 -11.63
N LEU A 502 12.63 -6.84 -11.67
CA LEU A 502 13.07 -5.92 -10.62
C LEU A 502 12.26 -4.61 -10.60
N LEU A 503 11.31 -4.44 -11.53
CA LEU A 503 10.48 -3.22 -11.63
C LEU A 503 9.50 -3.05 -10.46
N ARG A 504 9.04 -4.16 -9.86
CA ARG A 504 8.02 -4.15 -8.81
C ARG A 504 8.51 -3.58 -7.48
N GLU A 505 9.81 -3.39 -7.32
CA GLU A 505 10.40 -3.12 -6.00
C GLU A 505 10.75 -1.66 -5.75
N GLY A 506 10.43 -0.73 -6.67
CA GLY A 506 10.63 0.72 -6.46
C GLY A 506 12.08 1.13 -6.17
N LEU A 507 13.03 0.39 -6.73
CA LEU A 507 14.44 0.48 -6.36
C LEU A 507 15.07 1.79 -6.81
N ASP A 508 15.61 2.51 -5.85
CA ASP A 508 16.49 3.66 -6.06
C ASP A 508 17.95 3.20 -5.89
N LEU A 509 18.59 2.85 -7.01
CA LEU A 509 19.95 2.29 -7.06
C LEU A 509 20.88 3.22 -7.88
N PRO A 510 21.36 4.32 -7.29
CA PRO A 510 22.26 5.25 -8.01
C PRO A 510 23.60 4.62 -8.39
N GLU A 511 24.01 3.55 -7.71
CA GLU A 511 25.25 2.83 -7.93
C GLU A 511 25.24 1.96 -9.19
N VAL A 512 24.05 1.73 -9.78
CA VAL A 512 23.91 0.90 -10.98
C VAL A 512 24.29 1.70 -12.25
N SER A 513 25.36 1.31 -12.88
CA SER A 513 25.83 1.89 -14.15
C SER A 513 25.40 1.10 -15.39
N LEU A 514 25.18 -0.23 -15.25
CA LEU A 514 24.78 -1.09 -16.35
C LEU A 514 23.46 -1.84 -16.04
N VAL A 515 22.52 -1.76 -16.97
CA VAL A 515 21.34 -2.62 -17.01
C VAL A 515 21.41 -3.47 -18.28
N ALA A 516 21.50 -4.78 -18.12
CA ALA A 516 21.51 -5.74 -19.21
C ALA A 516 20.19 -6.51 -19.28
N ILE A 517 19.52 -6.48 -20.41
CA ILE A 517 18.23 -7.13 -20.63
C ILE A 517 18.44 -8.26 -21.64
N LEU A 518 18.39 -9.49 -21.13
CA LEU A 518 18.54 -10.69 -21.94
C LEU A 518 17.22 -11.01 -22.66
N ASP A 519 17.33 -11.59 -23.85
CA ASP A 519 16.17 -11.97 -24.68
C ASP A 519 15.14 -10.82 -24.80
N ALA A 520 15.62 -9.63 -25.13
CA ALA A 520 14.79 -8.42 -25.15
C ALA A 520 13.76 -8.42 -26.28
N ASP A 521 13.96 -9.24 -27.31
CA ASP A 521 13.04 -9.42 -28.45
C ASP A 521 11.94 -10.48 -28.22
N ARG A 522 11.97 -11.17 -27.09
CA ARG A 522 10.89 -12.10 -26.68
C ARG A 522 9.70 -11.31 -26.17
N GLU A 523 8.91 -10.74 -27.11
CA GLU A 523 7.75 -9.91 -26.76
C GLU A 523 6.78 -10.65 -25.82
N GLY A 524 6.27 -9.92 -24.82
CA GLY A 524 5.38 -10.43 -23.81
C GLY A 524 5.24 -9.45 -22.65
N PHE A 525 4.62 -9.89 -21.55
CA PHE A 525 4.34 -9.04 -20.39
C PHE A 525 5.58 -8.32 -19.82
N LEU A 526 6.76 -8.96 -19.86
CA LEU A 526 8.02 -8.40 -19.32
C LEU A 526 8.87 -7.67 -20.37
N ARG A 527 8.62 -7.84 -21.65
CA ARG A 527 9.41 -7.31 -22.77
C ARG A 527 8.58 -6.44 -23.70
N ASN A 528 7.51 -5.81 -23.17
CA ASN A 528 6.77 -4.77 -23.86
C ASN A 528 7.47 -3.40 -23.70
N TYR A 529 7.06 -2.42 -24.49
CA TYR A 529 7.58 -1.06 -24.46
C TYR A 529 7.66 -0.45 -23.04
N ARG A 530 6.57 -0.55 -22.27
CA ARG A 530 6.51 0.00 -20.89
C ARG A 530 7.53 -0.67 -19.98
N GLY A 531 7.64 -1.99 -20.06
CA GLY A 531 8.61 -2.78 -19.28
C GLY A 531 10.05 -2.40 -19.63
N LEU A 532 10.38 -2.33 -20.91
CA LEU A 532 11.73 -1.97 -21.39
C LEU A 532 12.15 -0.56 -20.96
N ILE A 533 11.26 0.44 -21.09
CA ILE A 533 11.52 1.82 -20.62
C ILE A 533 11.79 1.86 -19.11
N GLN A 534 11.03 1.11 -18.32
CA GLN A 534 11.20 1.11 -16.88
C GLN A 534 12.48 0.41 -16.42
N MET A 535 12.81 -0.70 -17.07
CA MET A 535 14.07 -1.40 -16.84
C MET A 535 15.26 -0.52 -17.21
N ALA A 536 15.22 0.12 -18.38
CA ALA A 536 16.23 1.10 -18.81
C ALA A 536 16.36 2.27 -17.82
N GLY A 537 15.24 2.74 -17.29
CA GLY A 537 15.19 3.81 -16.28
C GLY A 537 15.93 3.51 -14.99
N ARG A 538 16.28 2.25 -14.69
CA ARG A 538 17.09 1.89 -13.51
C ARG A 538 18.53 2.38 -13.61
N ALA A 539 19.09 2.50 -14.81
CA ALA A 539 20.40 3.10 -15.04
C ALA A 539 20.35 4.64 -15.21
N ALA A 540 19.17 5.27 -15.15
CA ALA A 540 19.00 6.71 -15.39
C ALA A 540 19.35 7.60 -14.17
N ARG A 541 20.04 7.07 -13.16
CA ARG A 541 20.48 7.79 -11.97
C ARG A 541 21.99 7.95 -11.89
N SER A 542 22.72 7.18 -12.68
CA SER A 542 24.15 7.32 -12.86
C SER A 542 24.46 8.17 -14.09
N THR A 543 25.45 9.03 -13.98
CA THR A 543 26.00 9.81 -15.11
C THR A 543 26.62 8.91 -16.17
N LYS A 544 27.03 7.69 -15.78
CA LYS A 544 27.63 6.66 -16.63
C LYS A 544 26.63 5.59 -17.09
N GLY A 545 25.33 5.80 -16.81
CA GLY A 545 24.26 4.83 -17.06
C GLY A 545 24.22 4.31 -18.50
N GLN A 546 24.26 2.99 -18.66
CA GLN A 546 24.18 2.29 -19.94
C GLN A 546 23.14 1.16 -19.87
N VAL A 547 22.54 0.85 -21.02
CA VAL A 547 21.61 -0.27 -21.16
C VAL A 547 22.02 -1.11 -22.37
N ILE A 548 22.06 -2.41 -22.20
CA ILE A 548 22.28 -3.37 -23.28
C ILE A 548 21.00 -4.20 -23.42
N LEU A 549 20.42 -4.16 -24.62
CA LEU A 549 19.33 -5.05 -25.02
C LEU A 549 19.95 -6.17 -25.86
N TYR A 550 19.91 -7.40 -25.35
CA TYR A 550 20.29 -8.56 -26.17
C TYR A 550 19.09 -9.02 -26.97
N ALA A 551 19.17 -8.85 -28.28
CA ALA A 551 18.08 -9.13 -29.20
C ALA A 551 18.63 -9.44 -30.60
N ASP A 552 18.06 -10.46 -31.24
CA ASP A 552 18.35 -10.78 -32.65
C ASP A 552 17.35 -10.11 -33.61
N LEU A 553 16.16 -9.75 -33.07
CA LEU A 553 15.09 -9.06 -33.85
C LEU A 553 14.79 -7.69 -33.23
N LEU A 554 14.61 -6.71 -34.11
CA LEU A 554 14.20 -5.36 -33.71
C LEU A 554 12.68 -5.26 -33.68
N THR A 555 12.09 -5.61 -32.50
CA THR A 555 10.63 -5.60 -32.30
C THR A 555 10.06 -4.17 -32.20
N ASN A 556 8.73 -4.02 -32.32
CA ASN A 556 8.07 -2.73 -32.16
C ASN A 556 8.30 -2.15 -30.75
N SER A 557 8.27 -2.98 -29.72
CA SER A 557 8.55 -2.57 -28.34
C SER A 557 9.97 -2.01 -28.17
N ILE A 558 10.96 -2.63 -28.81
CA ILE A 558 12.36 -2.16 -28.80
C ILE A 558 12.46 -0.82 -29.57
N LYS A 559 11.86 -0.70 -30.75
CA LYS A 559 11.87 0.55 -31.53
C LYS A 559 11.29 1.71 -30.75
N GLN A 560 10.09 1.55 -30.19
CA GLN A 560 9.45 2.58 -29.38
C GLN A 560 10.29 2.95 -28.14
N THR A 561 10.96 1.98 -27.53
CA THR A 561 11.85 2.22 -26.39
C THR A 561 13.05 3.08 -26.78
N LEU A 562 13.68 2.81 -27.93
CA LEU A 562 14.79 3.60 -28.46
C LEU A 562 14.35 5.03 -28.80
N ASP A 563 13.23 5.19 -29.51
CA ASP A 563 12.71 6.49 -29.93
C ASP A 563 12.39 7.37 -28.73
N GLU A 564 11.66 6.83 -27.72
CA GLU A 564 11.31 7.57 -26.53
C GLU A 564 12.54 7.90 -25.66
N THR A 565 13.47 6.98 -25.49
CA THR A 565 14.70 7.25 -24.75
C THR A 565 15.53 8.32 -25.44
N ASN A 566 15.62 8.30 -26.77
CA ASN A 566 16.32 9.34 -27.54
C ASN A 566 15.60 10.69 -27.41
N ARG A 567 14.27 10.74 -27.49
CA ARG A 567 13.47 11.96 -27.27
C ARG A 567 13.79 12.58 -25.91
N ARG A 568 13.79 11.76 -24.84
CA ARG A 568 14.10 12.18 -23.47
C ARG A 568 15.53 12.70 -23.35
N ARG A 569 16.49 11.98 -23.91
CA ARG A 569 17.91 12.42 -23.91
C ARG A 569 18.09 13.77 -24.60
N GLN A 570 17.49 13.97 -25.78
CA GLN A 570 17.57 15.23 -26.49
C GLN A 570 16.94 16.38 -25.70
N ALA A 571 15.78 16.18 -25.09
CA ALA A 571 15.12 17.18 -24.25
C ALA A 571 16.03 17.58 -23.07
N GLN A 572 16.63 16.61 -22.39
CA GLN A 572 17.55 16.85 -21.28
C GLN A 572 18.83 17.57 -21.74
N MET A 573 19.44 17.17 -22.86
CA MET A 573 20.64 17.82 -23.39
C MET A 573 20.37 19.30 -23.76
N ARG A 574 19.21 19.58 -24.41
CA ARG A 574 18.81 20.95 -24.72
C ARG A 574 18.64 21.80 -23.45
N PHE A 575 18.02 21.24 -22.42
CA PHE A 575 17.87 21.91 -21.14
C PHE A 575 19.22 22.19 -20.48
N ASN A 576 20.10 21.18 -20.39
CA ASN A 576 21.42 21.31 -19.79
C ASN A 576 22.23 22.41 -20.49
N LYS A 577 22.25 22.41 -21.84
CA LYS A 577 22.92 23.43 -22.62
C LYS A 577 22.35 24.83 -22.41
N LYS A 578 21.01 24.97 -22.37
CA LYS A 578 20.32 26.26 -22.18
C LYS A 578 20.55 26.85 -20.79
N ARG A 579 20.67 26.01 -19.75
CA ARG A 579 20.77 26.41 -18.35
C ARG A 579 22.18 26.30 -17.77
N GLY A 580 23.15 25.79 -18.53
CA GLY A 580 24.52 25.57 -18.03
C GLY A 580 24.60 24.49 -16.94
N VAL A 581 23.68 23.49 -16.96
CA VAL A 581 23.63 22.45 -15.94
C VAL A 581 24.61 21.34 -16.30
N THR A 582 25.54 21.05 -15.38
CA THR A 582 26.42 19.87 -15.47
C THR A 582 25.73 18.71 -14.74
N PRO A 583 25.63 17.52 -15.37
CA PRO A 583 25.04 16.35 -14.74
C PRO A 583 25.73 15.99 -13.43
N GLN A 584 24.95 15.84 -12.34
CA GLN A 584 25.45 15.48 -11.01
C GLN A 584 24.64 14.35 -10.41
N GLU A 585 25.31 13.38 -9.81
CA GLU A 585 24.68 12.29 -9.09
C GLU A 585 24.21 12.78 -7.71
N LEU A 586 23.03 12.32 -7.30
CA LEU A 586 22.51 12.59 -5.97
C LEU A 586 22.92 11.45 -5.03
N ASN A 587 23.78 11.74 -4.09
CA ASN A 587 24.07 10.84 -2.98
C ASN A 587 22.87 10.83 -2.02
N LYS A 588 21.99 9.85 -2.17
CA LYS A 588 20.95 9.59 -1.17
C LYS A 588 21.48 8.62 -0.13
N PRO A 589 21.30 8.90 1.17
CA PRO A 589 21.65 7.92 2.21
C PRO A 589 20.86 6.64 1.99
N ILE A 590 21.48 5.50 2.37
CA ILE A 590 20.80 4.21 2.36
C ILE A 590 19.71 4.29 3.44
N MET A 591 18.47 4.52 3.04
CA MET A 591 17.36 4.43 3.97
C MET A 591 17.10 2.95 4.23
N VAL A 592 17.61 2.45 5.35
CA VAL A 592 17.12 1.20 5.92
C VAL A 592 15.71 1.52 6.41
N SER A 593 14.70 0.84 5.88
CA SER A 593 13.34 1.00 6.38
C SER A 593 13.37 0.64 7.87
N ASN A 594 13.17 1.61 8.75
CA ASN A 594 13.03 1.39 10.21
C ASN A 594 11.69 0.71 10.55
N PHE A 595 10.93 0.27 9.55
CA PHE A 595 9.85 -0.66 9.76
C PHE A 595 10.50 -2.05 9.82
N ASN A 596 10.77 -2.52 11.03
CA ASN A 596 10.93 -3.95 11.26
C ASN A 596 9.63 -4.61 10.79
N VAL A 597 9.62 -5.02 9.53
CA VAL A 597 8.66 -5.96 8.99
C VAL A 597 9.23 -7.33 9.40
N ASP A 598 9.19 -7.59 10.72
CA ASP A 598 9.50 -8.92 11.26
C ASP A 598 8.42 -9.92 10.84
#